data_436c5bb75ae47a27b2f5d878ecd5db73
#
_entry.id   436c5bb75ae47a27b2f5d878ecd5db73
#
_cell.length_a   1.000
_cell.length_b   1.000
_cell.length_c   1.000
_cell.angle_alpha   90.00
_cell.angle_beta   90.00
_cell.angle_gamma   90.00
#
_symmetry.space_group_name_H-M   'P 1'
#
loop_
_entity.id
_entity.type
_entity.pdbx_description
1 polymer ?
#
loop_
_entity_poly.entity_id
_entity_poly.type
_entity_poly.pdbx_seq_one_letter_code
_entity_poly.pdbx_strand_id
1 'polypeptide(L)'
;MKISVIVPAYNEAATLEGCLAAIYDRNPGLDLEVIVVDDGSTDNTPEVLRRFRRPGLLAIRHQANRGKGAAIRTGLAVAGGEVVLIQDADLEYDPADYRRLLEPFRSGQAQVVYGSRILNPDNPMSYRRYYWGGRLLSLWTNLLFGSRVTDEPTCYKAFRTELLRSLELRCEGFEFCPEATAKVLRRGIPITEVPIRYHPRSIAKGKKIRWHDGLKALWTLLKLRFW
;
A
#
# COMPACT_ATOMS: atom_id res chain seq x y z
N MET A 1 16.73 1.65 -12.15
CA MET A 1 15.28 1.76 -11.89
C MET A 1 15.10 2.45 -10.54
N LYS A 2 14.70 3.70 -10.59
CA LYS A 2 14.37 4.50 -9.39
C LYS A 2 13.00 4.11 -8.87
N ILE A 3 12.85 4.03 -7.54
CA ILE A 3 11.61 3.57 -6.90
C ILE A 3 11.15 4.67 -5.93
N SER A 4 9.89 5.10 -6.07
CA SER A 4 9.24 5.99 -5.12
C SER A 4 8.44 5.15 -4.12
N VAL A 5 8.88 5.14 -2.87
CA VAL A 5 8.15 4.50 -1.76
C VAL A 5 7.25 5.55 -1.13
N ILE A 6 5.93 5.41 -1.28
CA ILE A 6 4.96 6.32 -0.67
C ILE A 6 4.52 5.74 0.68
N VAL A 7 4.73 6.52 1.74
CA VAL A 7 4.41 6.14 3.12
C VAL A 7 3.32 7.07 3.65
N PRO A 8 2.02 6.69 3.54
CA PRO A 8 0.95 7.43 4.20
C PRO A 8 1.03 7.20 5.72
N ALA A 9 1.08 8.29 6.50
CA ALA A 9 1.18 8.25 7.94
C ALA A 9 0.09 9.11 8.60
N TYR A 10 -0.60 8.56 9.59
CA TYR A 10 -1.53 9.29 10.44
C TYR A 10 -1.49 8.72 11.86
N ASN A 11 -1.01 9.50 12.82
CA ASN A 11 -0.84 9.08 14.21
C ASN A 11 -0.04 7.74 14.30
N GLU A 12 1.18 7.76 13.78
CA GLU A 12 2.10 6.62 13.76
C GLU A 12 3.45 6.95 14.43
N ALA A 13 3.45 7.87 15.40
CA ALA A 13 4.69 8.29 16.09
C ALA A 13 5.50 7.11 16.68
N ALA A 14 4.82 6.06 17.13
CA ALA A 14 5.45 4.88 17.74
C ALA A 14 6.14 3.95 16.74
N THR A 15 5.77 3.97 15.46
CA THR A 15 6.20 2.98 14.46
C THR A 15 6.95 3.60 13.29
N LEU A 16 6.71 4.86 13.00
CA LEU A 16 7.20 5.54 11.79
C LEU A 16 8.72 5.54 11.69
N GLU A 17 9.45 5.85 12.77
CA GLU A 17 10.90 5.87 12.75
C GLU A 17 11.49 4.50 12.42
N GLY A 18 10.98 3.45 13.07
CA GLY A 18 11.38 2.06 12.80
C GLY A 18 11.04 1.62 11.38
N CYS A 19 9.88 2.03 10.86
CA CYS A 19 9.48 1.76 9.48
C CYS A 19 10.44 2.42 8.48
N LEU A 20 10.72 3.70 8.66
CA LEU A 20 11.64 4.45 7.79
C LEU A 20 13.07 3.87 7.86
N ALA A 21 13.58 3.58 9.05
CA ALA A 21 14.89 2.93 9.20
C ALA A 21 14.92 1.60 8.45
N ALA A 22 13.90 0.75 8.61
CA ALA A 22 13.82 -0.53 7.91
C ALA A 22 13.78 -0.40 6.37
N ILE A 23 13.12 0.63 5.82
CA ILE A 23 13.11 0.90 4.39
C ILE A 23 14.53 1.09 3.84
N TYR A 24 15.35 1.91 4.50
CA TYR A 24 16.72 2.17 4.07
C TYR A 24 17.68 1.01 4.38
N ASP A 25 17.66 0.53 5.62
CA ASP A 25 18.67 -0.40 6.13
C ASP A 25 18.52 -1.81 5.53
N ARG A 26 17.29 -2.21 5.14
CA ARG A 26 17.03 -3.53 4.52
C ARG A 26 17.15 -3.52 3.00
N ASN A 27 17.30 -2.36 2.39
CA ASN A 27 17.37 -2.21 0.93
C ASN A 27 18.63 -1.49 0.45
N PRO A 28 19.82 -1.88 0.90
CA PRO A 28 21.06 -1.27 0.42
C PRO A 28 21.19 -1.48 -1.09
N GLY A 29 21.60 -0.41 -1.80
CA GLY A 29 21.81 -0.44 -3.25
C GLY A 29 20.55 -0.32 -4.10
N LEU A 30 19.36 -0.15 -3.51
CA LEU A 30 18.18 0.30 -4.25
C LEU A 30 18.21 1.84 -4.35
N ASP A 31 17.89 2.36 -5.54
CA ASP A 31 17.69 3.79 -5.78
C ASP A 31 16.29 4.19 -5.30
N LEU A 32 16.21 4.58 -4.01
CA LEU A 32 14.97 4.87 -3.32
C LEU A 32 14.74 6.38 -3.18
N GLU A 33 13.54 6.80 -3.51
CA GLU A 33 12.93 8.06 -3.11
C GLU A 33 11.80 7.73 -2.14
N VAL A 34 11.91 8.15 -0.88
CA VAL A 34 10.92 7.85 0.15
C VAL A 34 10.06 9.09 0.38
N ILE A 35 8.78 9.00 0.10
CA ILE A 35 7.83 10.11 0.19
C ILE A 35 6.86 9.81 1.33
N VAL A 36 7.06 10.47 2.48
CA VAL A 36 6.17 10.34 3.62
C VAL A 36 5.12 11.43 3.56
N VAL A 37 3.86 11.04 3.60
CA VAL A 37 2.73 11.98 3.67
C VAL A 37 2.08 11.86 5.04
N ASP A 38 2.37 12.83 5.91
CA ASP A 38 1.69 12.99 7.20
C ASP A 38 0.29 13.56 6.96
N ASP A 39 -0.71 12.71 7.13
CA ASP A 39 -2.12 13.03 6.85
C ASP A 39 -2.78 13.79 8.02
N GLY A 40 -2.15 14.87 8.47
CA GLY A 40 -2.67 15.74 9.51
C GLY A 40 -2.64 15.10 10.90
N SER A 41 -1.56 14.39 11.25
CA SER A 41 -1.38 13.77 12.56
C SER A 41 -1.51 14.75 13.71
N THR A 42 -2.09 14.28 14.81
CA THR A 42 -2.32 15.02 16.06
C THR A 42 -1.40 14.55 17.20
N ASP A 43 -0.63 13.49 16.98
CA ASP A 43 0.40 12.97 17.88
C ASP A 43 1.80 13.52 17.51
N ASN A 44 2.86 12.89 18.02
CA ASN A 44 4.24 13.27 17.74
C ASN A 44 4.78 12.82 16.37
N THR A 45 3.96 12.32 15.45
CA THR A 45 4.38 11.91 14.10
C THR A 45 5.16 13.00 13.34
N PRO A 46 4.71 14.29 13.33
CA PRO A 46 5.46 15.35 12.66
C PRO A 46 6.84 15.60 13.27
N GLU A 47 6.98 15.41 14.59
CA GLU A 47 8.26 15.56 15.28
C GLU A 47 9.25 14.45 14.87
N VAL A 48 8.78 13.22 14.81
CA VAL A 48 9.55 12.07 14.30
C VAL A 48 10.08 12.38 12.90
N LEU A 49 9.22 12.85 12.00
CA LEU A 49 9.61 13.22 10.64
C LEU A 49 10.63 14.35 10.58
N ARG A 50 10.52 15.36 11.44
CA ARG A 50 11.51 16.46 11.49
C ARG A 50 12.89 15.99 11.93
N ARG A 51 12.98 14.96 12.77
CA ARG A 51 14.24 14.42 13.29
C ARG A 51 14.87 13.41 12.36
N PHE A 52 14.05 12.62 11.68
CA PHE A 52 14.54 11.59 10.77
C PHE A 52 15.13 12.23 9.51
N ARG A 53 16.42 11.97 9.25
CA ARG A 53 17.16 12.51 8.10
C ARG A 53 17.82 11.37 7.34
N ARG A 54 17.48 11.21 6.09
CA ARG A 54 18.11 10.26 5.16
C ARG A 54 18.07 10.85 3.74
N PRO A 55 19.08 10.59 2.89
CA PRO A 55 19.03 10.98 1.48
C PRO A 55 17.79 10.45 0.78
N GLY A 56 17.18 11.25 -0.09
CA GLY A 56 16.00 10.85 -0.84
C GLY A 56 14.69 10.81 -0.05
N LEU A 57 14.68 11.30 1.22
CA LEU A 57 13.46 11.44 2.01
C LEU A 57 12.79 12.79 1.71
N LEU A 58 11.52 12.73 1.32
CA LEU A 58 10.62 13.88 1.20
C LEU A 58 9.46 13.71 2.19
N ALA A 59 9.22 14.71 3.03
CA ALA A 59 8.09 14.75 3.95
C ALA A 59 7.10 15.83 3.52
N ILE A 60 5.82 15.45 3.38
CA ILE A 60 4.70 16.34 3.06
C ILE A 60 3.69 16.22 4.19
N ARG A 61 3.04 17.33 4.56
CA ARG A 61 2.01 17.33 5.60
C ARG A 61 0.71 17.94 5.11
N HIS A 62 -0.40 17.25 5.36
CA HIS A 62 -1.74 17.80 5.20
C HIS A 62 -2.12 18.64 6.43
N GLN A 63 -2.94 19.66 6.22
CA GLN A 63 -3.44 20.50 7.32
C GLN A 63 -4.42 19.74 8.23
N ALA A 64 -5.15 18.76 7.69
CA ALA A 64 -6.10 17.91 8.39
C ALA A 64 -6.09 16.50 7.78
N ASN A 65 -6.64 15.52 8.52
CA ASN A 65 -6.78 14.15 8.01
C ASN A 65 -7.73 14.14 6.81
N ARG A 66 -7.24 13.61 5.69
CA ARG A 66 -7.95 13.46 4.41
C ARG A 66 -8.11 12.00 4.00
N GLY A 67 -7.48 11.10 4.74
CA GLY A 67 -7.52 9.66 4.51
C GLY A 67 -6.34 9.12 3.70
N LYS A 68 -6.13 7.79 3.82
CA LYS A 68 -4.99 7.08 3.23
C LYS A 68 -4.88 7.28 1.72
N GLY A 69 -6.00 7.18 0.99
CA GLY A 69 -6.01 7.36 -0.46
C GLY A 69 -5.61 8.77 -0.87
N ALA A 70 -6.05 9.79 -0.13
CA ALA A 70 -5.63 11.18 -0.36
C ALA A 70 -4.14 11.36 -0.12
N ALA A 71 -3.58 10.76 0.94
CA ALA A 71 -2.15 10.79 1.21
C ALA A 71 -1.33 10.11 0.11
N ILE A 72 -1.78 8.95 -0.37
CA ILE A 72 -1.13 8.26 -1.49
C ILE A 72 -1.15 9.11 -2.76
N ARG A 73 -2.28 9.74 -3.10
CA ARG A 73 -2.38 10.63 -4.27
C ARG A 73 -1.45 11.85 -4.16
N THR A 74 -1.32 12.42 -2.96
CA THR A 74 -0.36 13.51 -2.70
C THR A 74 1.07 13.05 -2.92
N GLY A 75 1.45 11.89 -2.43
CA GLY A 75 2.76 11.30 -2.69
C GLY A 75 3.00 10.99 -4.17
N LEU A 76 1.99 10.44 -4.86
CA LEU A 76 2.07 10.11 -6.29
C LEU A 76 2.29 11.36 -7.17
N ALA A 77 1.74 12.50 -6.79
CA ALA A 77 1.89 13.75 -7.54
C ALA A 77 3.36 14.20 -7.63
N VAL A 78 4.18 13.88 -6.63
CA VAL A 78 5.60 14.26 -6.57
C VAL A 78 6.57 13.10 -6.79
N ALA A 79 6.06 11.87 -6.95
CA ALA A 79 6.88 10.68 -7.16
C ALA A 79 7.67 10.78 -8.48
N GLY A 80 8.99 10.66 -8.42
CA GLY A 80 9.89 10.73 -9.59
C GLY A 80 10.46 9.38 -10.02
N GLY A 81 10.11 8.29 -9.31
CA GLY A 81 10.57 6.93 -9.63
C GLY A 81 9.79 6.29 -10.78
N GLU A 82 10.39 5.32 -11.44
CA GLU A 82 9.76 4.51 -12.49
C GLU A 82 8.66 3.58 -11.95
N VAL A 83 8.82 3.19 -10.68
CA VAL A 83 7.88 2.33 -9.94
C VAL A 83 7.50 3.04 -8.65
N VAL A 84 6.21 3.08 -8.35
CA VAL A 84 5.65 3.48 -7.04
C VAL A 84 5.35 2.22 -6.26
N LEU A 85 5.79 2.19 -5.00
CA LEU A 85 5.46 1.16 -4.03
C LEU A 85 4.81 1.81 -2.81
N ILE A 86 3.69 1.25 -2.35
CA ILE A 86 2.99 1.73 -1.16
C ILE A 86 3.48 0.96 0.06
N GLN A 87 3.88 1.69 1.10
CA GLN A 87 4.35 1.14 2.38
C GLN A 87 3.53 1.74 3.52
N ASP A 88 2.86 0.91 4.30
CA ASP A 88 2.23 1.37 5.55
C ASP A 88 3.30 1.65 6.63
N ALA A 89 3.07 2.71 7.41
CA ALA A 89 3.99 3.14 8.47
C ALA A 89 3.95 2.27 9.73
N ASP A 90 3.21 1.16 9.71
CA ASP A 90 2.78 0.41 10.88
C ASP A 90 3.59 -0.86 11.21
N LEU A 91 4.64 -1.14 10.45
CA LEU A 91 5.52 -2.31 10.60
C LEU A 91 4.82 -3.68 10.42
N GLU A 92 3.59 -3.73 9.92
CA GLU A 92 2.95 -5.00 9.59
C GLU A 92 3.61 -5.69 8.38
N TYR A 93 4.22 -4.91 7.47
CA TYR A 93 4.89 -5.37 6.25
C TYR A 93 6.40 -5.14 6.33
N ASP A 94 7.18 -6.13 5.87
CA ASP A 94 8.63 -6.10 5.94
C ASP A 94 9.26 -5.48 4.67
N PRO A 95 9.98 -4.34 4.76
CA PRO A 95 10.66 -3.75 3.61
C PRO A 95 11.72 -4.66 2.96
N ALA A 96 12.20 -5.69 3.62
CA ALA A 96 13.09 -6.66 3.00
C ALA A 96 12.45 -7.45 1.84
N ASP A 97 11.11 -7.40 1.70
CA ASP A 97 10.41 -8.00 0.56
C ASP A 97 10.40 -7.11 -0.70
N TYR A 98 10.94 -5.88 -0.64
CA TYR A 98 10.99 -4.98 -1.81
C TYR A 98 11.67 -5.61 -3.02
N ARG A 99 12.79 -6.32 -2.83
CA ARG A 99 13.48 -6.97 -3.94
C ARG A 99 12.58 -7.95 -4.67
N ARG A 100 11.77 -8.72 -3.94
CA ARG A 100 10.80 -9.67 -4.50
C ARG A 100 9.66 -8.96 -5.23
N LEU A 101 9.14 -7.87 -4.67
CA LEU A 101 8.11 -7.04 -5.30
C LEU A 101 8.60 -6.36 -6.58
N LEU A 102 9.87 -6.00 -6.65
CA LEU A 102 10.45 -5.25 -7.77
C LEU A 102 10.99 -6.12 -8.90
N GLU A 103 11.24 -7.41 -8.65
CA GLU A 103 11.80 -8.31 -9.64
C GLU A 103 10.95 -8.44 -10.93
N PRO A 104 9.59 -8.57 -10.84
CA PRO A 104 8.76 -8.62 -12.05
C PRO A 104 8.80 -7.34 -12.90
N PHE A 105 9.11 -6.17 -12.30
CA PHE A 105 9.31 -4.93 -13.06
C PHE A 105 10.67 -4.89 -13.76
N ARG A 106 11.71 -5.43 -13.12
CA ARG A 106 13.07 -5.50 -13.69
C ARG A 106 13.13 -6.43 -14.88
N SER A 107 12.45 -7.56 -14.81
CA SER A 107 12.34 -8.52 -15.91
C SER A 107 11.37 -8.10 -17.01
N GLY A 108 10.68 -6.93 -16.86
CA GLY A 108 9.69 -6.45 -17.83
C GLY A 108 8.39 -7.26 -17.87
N GLN A 109 8.18 -8.17 -16.93
CA GLN A 109 7.03 -9.10 -16.91
C GLN A 109 5.76 -8.46 -16.33
N ALA A 110 5.87 -7.39 -15.54
CA ALA A 110 4.73 -6.80 -14.85
C ALA A 110 4.68 -5.27 -14.93
N GLN A 111 3.45 -4.76 -14.93
CA GLN A 111 3.14 -3.35 -14.71
C GLN A 111 2.54 -3.11 -13.31
N VAL A 112 2.00 -4.16 -12.70
CA VAL A 112 1.39 -4.16 -11.37
C VAL A 112 1.82 -5.42 -10.62
N VAL A 113 2.33 -5.23 -9.40
CA VAL A 113 2.74 -6.33 -8.52
C VAL A 113 2.13 -6.12 -7.15
N TYR A 114 1.46 -7.15 -6.63
CA TYR A 114 0.94 -7.18 -5.27
C TYR A 114 1.73 -8.16 -4.41
N GLY A 115 2.00 -7.76 -3.18
CA GLY A 115 2.53 -8.67 -2.18
C GLY A 115 1.39 -9.41 -1.52
N SER A 116 1.28 -10.72 -1.76
CA SER A 116 0.24 -11.53 -1.14
C SER A 116 0.71 -12.16 0.17
N ARG A 117 -0.04 -11.88 1.25
CA ARG A 117 0.13 -12.53 2.54
C ARG A 117 -0.31 -13.99 2.52
N ILE A 118 -1.20 -14.32 1.59
CA ILE A 118 -1.80 -15.65 1.44
C ILE A 118 -0.85 -16.63 0.75
N LEU A 119 -0.01 -16.14 -0.14
CA LEU A 119 0.97 -16.96 -0.87
C LEU A 119 2.17 -17.38 0.00
N ASN A 120 2.33 -16.79 1.18
CA ASN A 120 3.35 -17.20 2.14
C ASN A 120 2.71 -18.02 3.27
N PRO A 121 2.90 -19.34 3.29
CA PRO A 121 2.30 -20.22 4.28
C PRO A 121 2.83 -20.01 5.71
N ASP A 122 4.01 -19.40 5.84
CA ASP A 122 4.65 -19.14 7.15
C ASP A 122 4.06 -17.92 7.86
N ASN A 123 3.20 -17.15 7.18
CA ASN A 123 2.58 -15.99 7.79
C ASN A 123 1.60 -16.40 8.88
N PRO A 124 1.66 -15.75 10.06
CA PRO A 124 0.67 -15.98 11.09
C PRO A 124 -0.71 -15.53 10.61
N MET A 125 -1.72 -16.33 10.91
CA MET A 125 -3.10 -15.94 10.64
C MET A 125 -3.43 -14.69 11.47
N SER A 126 -3.84 -13.61 10.81
CA SER A 126 -4.40 -12.46 11.51
C SER A 126 -5.70 -12.87 12.23
N TYR A 127 -6.32 -11.96 12.99
CA TYR A 127 -7.63 -12.26 13.58
C TYR A 127 -8.59 -12.84 12.53
N ARG A 128 -9.27 -13.97 12.85
CA ARG A 128 -10.13 -14.74 11.92
C ARG A 128 -11.06 -13.85 11.10
N ARG A 129 -11.67 -12.83 11.74
CA ARG A 129 -12.58 -11.89 11.04
C ARG A 129 -11.90 -11.08 9.94
N TYR A 130 -10.66 -10.63 10.14
CA TYR A 130 -9.90 -9.87 9.12
C TYR A 130 -9.39 -10.79 8.02
N TYR A 131 -8.98 -12.00 8.38
CA TYR A 131 -8.56 -13.01 7.41
C TYR A 131 -9.72 -13.36 6.45
N TRP A 132 -10.86 -13.76 7.01
CA TRP A 132 -12.01 -14.13 6.18
C TRP A 132 -12.61 -12.94 5.43
N GLY A 133 -12.62 -11.75 6.02
CA GLY A 133 -13.02 -10.52 5.33
C GLY A 133 -12.15 -10.23 4.11
N GLY A 134 -10.83 -10.36 4.24
CA GLY A 134 -9.90 -10.21 3.11
C GLY A 134 -10.08 -11.27 2.03
N ARG A 135 -10.30 -12.55 2.42
CA ARG A 135 -10.61 -13.63 1.46
C ARG A 135 -11.91 -13.39 0.69
N LEU A 136 -12.94 -12.92 1.39
CA LEU A 136 -14.23 -12.58 0.75
C LEU A 136 -14.05 -11.43 -0.25
N LEU A 137 -13.27 -10.40 0.11
CA LEU A 137 -13.00 -9.27 -0.78
C LEU A 137 -12.24 -9.70 -2.03
N SER A 138 -11.22 -10.56 -1.88
CA SER A 138 -10.48 -11.13 -3.01
C SER A 138 -11.38 -12.00 -3.91
N LEU A 139 -12.23 -12.84 -3.32
CA LEU A 139 -13.21 -13.64 -4.06
C LEU A 139 -14.19 -12.76 -4.84
N TRP A 140 -14.70 -11.71 -4.19
CA TRP A 140 -15.61 -10.75 -4.81
C TRP A 140 -14.96 -10.03 -6.00
N THR A 141 -13.71 -9.61 -5.84
CA THR A 141 -12.91 -9.03 -6.91
C THR A 141 -12.77 -9.99 -8.10
N ASN A 142 -12.42 -11.24 -7.81
CA ASN A 142 -12.23 -12.25 -8.85
C ASN A 142 -13.52 -12.54 -9.61
N LEU A 143 -14.66 -12.60 -8.90
CA LEU A 143 -15.98 -12.81 -9.52
C LEU A 143 -16.37 -11.64 -10.43
N LEU A 144 -16.14 -10.39 -9.99
CA LEU A 144 -16.51 -9.21 -10.75
C LEU A 144 -15.64 -8.97 -11.99
N PHE A 145 -14.34 -9.27 -11.88
CA PHE A 145 -13.37 -8.89 -12.92
C PHE A 145 -12.73 -10.07 -13.65
N GLY A 146 -13.10 -11.32 -13.31
CA GLY A 146 -12.52 -12.51 -13.93
C GLY A 146 -11.03 -12.70 -13.61
N SER A 147 -10.58 -12.19 -12.45
CA SER A 147 -9.19 -12.23 -12.02
C SER A 147 -8.89 -13.42 -11.11
N ARG A 148 -7.63 -13.56 -10.68
CA ARG A 148 -7.18 -14.61 -9.76
C ARG A 148 -6.36 -14.05 -8.60
N VAL A 149 -6.67 -12.83 -8.16
CA VAL A 149 -5.97 -12.17 -7.06
C VAL A 149 -6.26 -12.91 -5.75
N THR A 150 -5.20 -13.25 -5.01
CA THR A 150 -5.32 -14.01 -3.76
C THR A 150 -5.48 -13.10 -2.53
N ASP A 151 -4.92 -11.88 -2.59
CA ASP A 151 -4.90 -10.92 -1.49
C ASP A 151 -5.18 -9.48 -1.96
N GLU A 152 -6.44 -9.21 -2.35
CA GLU A 152 -6.85 -7.88 -2.82
C GLU A 152 -6.55 -6.77 -1.79
N PRO A 153 -6.88 -6.91 -0.48
CA PRO A 153 -6.71 -5.84 0.50
C PRO A 153 -5.27 -5.65 0.99
N THR A 154 -4.30 -6.31 0.38
CA THR A 154 -2.89 -6.10 0.74
C THR A 154 -2.48 -4.65 0.56
N CYS A 155 -1.63 -4.15 1.43
CA CYS A 155 -1.06 -2.82 1.31
C CYS A 155 0.14 -2.77 0.37
N TYR A 156 0.92 -3.85 0.30
CA TYR A 156 2.05 -3.94 -0.63
C TYR A 156 1.56 -4.02 -2.07
N LYS A 157 1.33 -2.85 -2.63
CA LYS A 157 0.99 -2.68 -4.04
C LYS A 157 2.08 -1.86 -4.70
N ALA A 158 2.65 -2.39 -5.77
CA ALA A 158 3.61 -1.71 -6.61
C ALA A 158 3.07 -1.56 -8.03
N PHE A 159 3.35 -0.42 -8.64
CA PHE A 159 2.84 -0.07 -9.97
C PHE A 159 3.93 0.64 -10.79
N ARG A 160 3.91 0.51 -12.10
CA ARG A 160 4.57 1.49 -12.96
C ARG A 160 3.94 2.86 -12.66
N THR A 161 4.76 3.87 -12.42
CA THR A 161 4.32 5.19 -11.96
C THR A 161 3.33 5.82 -12.92
N GLU A 162 3.62 5.78 -14.22
CA GLU A 162 2.75 6.35 -15.26
C GLU A 162 1.41 5.60 -15.34
N LEU A 163 1.41 4.29 -15.15
CA LEU A 163 0.15 3.55 -15.07
C LEU A 163 -0.68 4.03 -13.88
N LEU A 164 -0.09 4.11 -12.67
CA LEU A 164 -0.84 4.53 -11.49
C LEU A 164 -1.41 5.94 -11.62
N ARG A 165 -0.65 6.87 -12.23
CA ARG A 165 -1.12 8.22 -12.55
C ARG A 165 -2.31 8.20 -13.51
N SER A 166 -2.22 7.39 -14.56
CA SER A 166 -3.27 7.28 -15.58
C SER A 166 -4.58 6.68 -15.05
N LEU A 167 -4.56 6.00 -13.89
CA LEU A 167 -5.77 5.46 -13.26
C LEU A 167 -6.71 6.55 -12.70
N GLU A 168 -6.22 7.79 -12.53
CA GLU A 168 -7.01 8.91 -12.03
C GLU A 168 -7.78 8.55 -10.73
N LEU A 169 -7.05 8.09 -9.73
CA LEU A 169 -7.63 7.65 -8.46
C LEU A 169 -8.33 8.80 -7.74
N ARG A 170 -9.49 8.52 -7.14
CA ARG A 170 -10.36 9.53 -6.51
C ARG A 170 -10.66 9.23 -5.04
N CYS A 171 -10.66 7.95 -4.64
CA CYS A 171 -10.96 7.58 -3.26
C CYS A 171 -9.98 8.21 -2.27
N GLU A 172 -10.50 8.63 -1.13
CA GLU A 172 -9.71 9.31 -0.10
C GLU A 172 -9.29 8.36 1.02
N GLY A 173 -10.08 7.35 1.33
CA GLY A 173 -9.86 6.42 2.43
C GLY A 173 -9.16 5.12 2.05
N PHE A 174 -9.54 4.06 2.75
CA PHE A 174 -9.03 2.70 2.50
C PHE A 174 -9.53 2.11 1.18
N GLU A 175 -10.53 2.72 0.55
CA GLU A 175 -11.07 2.37 -0.77
C GLU A 175 -10.04 2.54 -1.90
N PHE A 176 -8.88 3.14 -1.61
CA PHE A 176 -7.74 3.17 -2.53
C PHE A 176 -7.39 1.78 -3.07
N CYS A 177 -7.34 0.75 -2.19
CA CYS A 177 -6.98 -0.61 -2.62
C CYS A 177 -7.97 -1.16 -3.64
N PRO A 178 -9.30 -1.24 -3.36
CA PRO A 178 -10.26 -1.72 -4.34
C PRO A 178 -10.40 -0.81 -5.56
N GLU A 179 -10.23 0.51 -5.42
CA GLU A 179 -10.26 1.41 -6.58
C GLU A 179 -9.12 1.13 -7.55
N ALA A 180 -7.89 1.06 -7.04
CA ALA A 180 -6.71 0.78 -7.86
C ALA A 180 -6.83 -0.59 -8.54
N THR A 181 -7.24 -1.62 -7.79
CA THR A 181 -7.44 -2.98 -8.29
C THR A 181 -8.49 -3.02 -9.40
N ALA A 182 -9.67 -2.43 -9.17
CA ALA A 182 -10.74 -2.41 -10.16
C ALA A 182 -10.32 -1.71 -11.45
N LYS A 183 -9.68 -0.53 -11.34
CA LYS A 183 -9.25 0.25 -12.51
C LYS A 183 -8.16 -0.43 -13.32
N VAL A 184 -7.23 -1.15 -12.67
CA VAL A 184 -6.22 -1.99 -13.32
C VAL A 184 -6.89 -3.13 -14.09
N LEU A 185 -7.76 -3.89 -13.42
CA LEU A 185 -8.42 -5.05 -14.01
C LEU A 185 -9.39 -4.67 -15.15
N ARG A 186 -10.07 -3.52 -15.06
CA ARG A 186 -10.90 -2.99 -16.15
C ARG A 186 -10.11 -2.68 -17.42
N ARG A 187 -8.83 -2.36 -17.30
CA ARG A 187 -7.92 -2.15 -18.43
C ARG A 187 -7.33 -3.43 -19.00
N GLY A 188 -7.71 -4.60 -18.46
CA GLY A 188 -7.17 -5.89 -18.85
C GLY A 188 -5.71 -6.09 -18.44
N ILE A 189 -5.21 -5.27 -17.50
CA ILE A 189 -3.80 -5.37 -17.04
C ILE A 189 -3.72 -6.46 -15.97
N PRO A 190 -2.86 -7.47 -16.15
CA PRO A 190 -2.70 -8.53 -15.17
C PRO A 190 -2.03 -8.02 -13.91
N ILE A 191 -2.46 -8.53 -12.76
CA ILE A 191 -1.83 -8.30 -11.46
C ILE A 191 -0.97 -9.52 -11.15
N THR A 192 0.34 -9.30 -11.05
CA THR A 192 1.28 -10.32 -10.60
C THR A 192 1.31 -10.33 -9.08
N GLU A 193 1.26 -11.50 -8.44
CA GLU A 193 1.38 -11.60 -6.99
C GLU A 193 2.68 -12.31 -6.61
N VAL A 194 3.30 -11.81 -5.54
CA VAL A 194 4.49 -12.42 -4.93
C VAL A 194 4.25 -12.67 -3.44
N PRO A 195 4.76 -13.75 -2.85
CA PRO A 195 4.62 -13.98 -1.41
C PRO A 195 5.41 -12.96 -0.60
N ILE A 196 4.82 -12.44 0.48
CA ILE A 196 5.44 -11.49 1.39
C ILE A 196 5.32 -11.93 2.84
N ARG A 197 6.17 -11.36 3.71
CA ARG A 197 6.07 -11.51 5.17
C ARG A 197 5.04 -10.55 5.75
N TYR A 198 4.36 -11.00 6.79
CA TYR A 198 3.31 -10.23 7.45
C TYR A 198 3.35 -10.43 8.97
N HIS A 199 3.39 -9.33 9.69
CA HIS A 199 3.44 -9.27 11.15
C HIS A 199 2.21 -8.52 11.69
N PRO A 200 1.06 -9.20 11.88
CA PRO A 200 -0.19 -8.54 12.24
C PRO A 200 -0.10 -7.81 13.59
N ARG A 201 -0.50 -6.54 13.61
CA ARG A 201 -0.66 -5.77 14.85
C ARG A 201 -1.88 -6.26 15.64
N SER A 202 -1.77 -6.21 16.98
CA SER A 202 -2.94 -6.37 17.83
C SER A 202 -3.86 -5.15 17.74
N ILE A 203 -5.16 -5.35 18.03
CA ILE A 203 -6.14 -4.26 18.06
C ILE A 203 -5.74 -3.20 19.09
N ALA A 204 -5.19 -3.61 20.23
CA ALA A 204 -4.66 -2.71 21.26
C ALA A 204 -3.51 -1.80 20.75
N LYS A 205 -2.81 -2.21 19.70
CA LYS A 205 -1.74 -1.44 19.05
C LYS A 205 -2.24 -0.54 17.90
N GLY A 206 -3.53 -0.18 17.86
CA GLY A 206 -4.06 0.87 16.99
C GLY A 206 -4.43 0.43 15.57
N LYS A 207 -4.95 -0.79 15.39
CA LYS A 207 -5.49 -1.22 14.09
C LYS A 207 -6.67 -0.32 13.68
N LYS A 208 -6.53 0.42 12.57
CA LYS A 208 -7.46 1.50 12.14
C LYS A 208 -8.62 1.01 11.30
N ILE A 209 -8.50 -0.13 10.62
CA ILE A 209 -9.54 -0.68 9.74
C ILE A 209 -10.76 -1.14 10.54
N ARG A 210 -11.95 -0.69 10.14
CA ARG A 210 -13.24 -1.01 10.74
C ARG A 210 -14.09 -1.85 9.77
N TRP A 211 -15.15 -2.51 10.26
CA TRP A 211 -16.00 -3.37 9.44
C TRP A 211 -16.69 -2.64 8.28
N HIS A 212 -17.07 -1.36 8.48
CA HIS A 212 -17.67 -0.54 7.43
C HIS A 212 -16.72 -0.21 6.27
N ASP A 213 -15.40 -0.24 6.49
CA ASP A 213 -14.42 -0.07 5.41
C ASP A 213 -14.47 -1.27 4.45
N GLY A 214 -14.77 -2.48 4.98
CA GLY A 214 -15.03 -3.66 4.16
C GLY A 214 -16.26 -3.51 3.26
N LEU A 215 -17.37 -2.97 3.80
CA LEU A 215 -18.57 -2.71 2.99
C LEU A 215 -18.32 -1.65 1.91
N LYS A 216 -17.59 -0.60 2.25
CA LYS A 216 -17.20 0.42 1.27
C LYS A 216 -16.32 -0.17 0.17
N ALA A 217 -15.40 -1.07 0.53
CA ALA A 217 -14.54 -1.76 -0.44
C ALA A 217 -15.37 -2.62 -1.42
N LEU A 218 -16.30 -3.43 -0.91
CA LEU A 218 -17.21 -4.24 -1.75
C LEU A 218 -18.05 -3.37 -2.69
N TRP A 219 -18.61 -2.26 -2.17
CA TRP A 219 -19.36 -1.30 -2.96
C TRP A 219 -18.50 -0.61 -4.02
N THR A 220 -17.28 -0.22 -3.68
CA THR A 220 -16.34 0.41 -4.62
C THR A 220 -16.02 -0.52 -5.80
N LEU A 221 -15.76 -1.80 -5.54
CA LEU A 221 -15.54 -2.80 -6.59
C LEU A 221 -16.77 -2.95 -7.50
N LEU A 222 -17.96 -3.07 -6.89
CA LEU A 222 -19.21 -3.19 -7.63
C LEU A 222 -19.48 -1.95 -8.49
N LYS A 223 -19.38 -0.77 -7.88
CA LYS A 223 -19.54 0.50 -8.59
C LYS A 223 -18.60 0.61 -9.78
N LEU A 224 -17.30 0.36 -9.56
CA LEU A 224 -16.29 0.47 -10.61
C LEU A 224 -16.33 -0.64 -11.66
N ARG A 225 -17.09 -1.71 -11.45
CA ARG A 225 -17.33 -2.73 -12.48
C ARG A 225 -18.33 -2.23 -13.53
N PHE A 226 -19.36 -1.48 -13.13
CA PHE A 226 -20.52 -1.16 -13.98
C PHE A 226 -20.59 0.33 -14.36
N TRP A 227 -19.98 1.21 -13.59
CA TRP A 227 -19.88 2.66 -13.82
C TRP A 227 -18.42 3.12 -13.86
#